data_8f8a0d94e340766d026f9b24c1dd8d93
#
_entry.id   8f8a0d94e340766d026f9b24c1dd8d93
#
_cell.length_a   1.000
_cell.length_b   1.000
_cell.length_c   1.000
_cell.angle_alpha   90.00
_cell.angle_beta   90.00
_cell.angle_gamma   90.00
#
_symmetry.space_group_name_H-M   'P 1'
#
loop_
_entity.id
_entity.type
_entity.pdbx_description
1 polymer ?
#
loop_
_entity_poly.entity_id
_entity_poly.type
_entity_poly.pdbx_seq_one_letter_code
_entity_poly.pdbx_strand_id
1 'polypeptide(L)'
;MLELYQKEDCPFCRKVRVVLNELELDYICRISHSGSAQREIMLKLGGQAQVPFLVDQDRGVMMYESDDIIEYLQKTYGGDMSGQSPDISVNKPQVCPIE
;
A
#
# COMPACT_ATOMS: atom_id res chain seq x y z
N MET A 1 8.06 -10.52 -0.41
CA MET A 1 6.62 -10.23 -0.53
C MET A 1 6.28 -8.94 0.18
N LEU A 2 5.46 -8.13 -0.44
CA LEU A 2 5.04 -6.89 0.16
C LEU A 2 3.96 -7.11 1.21
N GLU A 3 3.99 -6.30 2.25
CA GLU A 3 2.94 -6.33 3.27
C GLU A 3 2.48 -4.91 3.50
N LEU A 4 1.20 -4.70 3.55
CA LEU A 4 0.64 -3.38 3.79
C LEU A 4 -0.23 -3.41 5.03
N TYR A 5 0.17 -2.68 6.06
CA TYR A 5 -0.61 -2.54 7.27
C TYR A 5 -1.55 -1.38 7.03
N GLN A 6 -2.83 -1.61 7.07
CA GLN A 6 -3.80 -0.63 6.64
C GLN A 6 -5.15 -0.81 7.31
N LYS A 7 -6.02 0.18 7.13
CA LYS A 7 -7.39 0.10 7.61
C LYS A 7 -8.26 0.23 6.39
N GLU A 8 -9.39 -0.43 6.43
CA GLU A 8 -10.26 -0.46 5.28
C GLU A 8 -10.78 0.92 4.89
N ASP A 9 -11.18 1.72 5.83
CA ASP A 9 -11.79 3.00 5.55
C ASP A 9 -10.82 4.17 5.55
N CYS A 10 -9.55 3.93 5.55
CA CYS A 10 -8.57 5.01 5.57
C CYS A 10 -8.29 5.49 4.14
N PRO A 11 -8.52 6.75 3.85
CA PRO A 11 -8.31 7.23 2.49
C PRO A 11 -6.85 7.18 2.06
N PHE A 12 -5.92 7.34 2.98
CA PHE A 12 -4.52 7.26 2.61
C PHE A 12 -4.11 5.82 2.31
N CYS A 13 -4.70 4.87 3.00
CA CYS A 13 -4.45 3.47 2.71
C CYS A 13 -5.02 3.12 1.34
N ARG A 14 -6.17 3.71 1.02
CA ARG A 14 -6.79 3.43 -0.25
C ARG A 14 -5.93 3.89 -1.41
N LYS A 15 -5.28 5.03 -1.27
CA LYS A 15 -4.40 5.52 -2.32
C LYS A 15 -3.30 4.51 -2.61
N VAL A 16 -2.75 3.92 -1.59
CA VAL A 16 -1.69 2.94 -1.75
C VAL A 16 -2.23 1.67 -2.40
N ARG A 17 -3.41 1.23 -1.98
CA ARG A 17 -3.99 0.03 -2.57
C ARG A 17 -4.25 0.21 -4.06
N VAL A 18 -4.66 1.41 -4.46
CA VAL A 18 -4.91 1.69 -5.85
C VAL A 18 -3.61 1.54 -6.66
N VAL A 19 -2.52 2.06 -6.14
CA VAL A 19 -1.25 1.96 -6.83
C VAL A 19 -0.78 0.51 -6.91
N LEU A 20 -0.95 -0.23 -5.82
CA LEU A 20 -0.58 -1.64 -5.84
C LEU A 20 -1.37 -2.39 -6.91
N ASN A 21 -2.63 -2.04 -7.03
CA ASN A 21 -3.47 -2.68 -8.04
C ASN A 21 -3.04 -2.28 -9.45
N GLU A 22 -2.73 -1.04 -9.66
CA GLU A 22 -2.31 -0.59 -10.98
C GLU A 22 -1.00 -1.20 -11.41
N LEU A 23 -0.12 -1.45 -10.48
CA LEU A 23 1.16 -2.07 -10.77
C LEU A 23 1.07 -3.59 -10.77
N GLU A 24 -0.11 -4.10 -10.48
CA GLU A 24 -0.38 -5.55 -10.45
C GLU A 24 0.54 -6.26 -9.46
N LEU A 25 0.69 -5.68 -8.29
CA LEU A 25 1.53 -6.24 -7.25
C LEU A 25 0.71 -6.94 -6.21
N ASP A 26 1.07 -8.15 -5.92
CA ASP A 26 0.42 -8.88 -4.85
C ASP A 26 1.02 -8.44 -3.53
N TYR A 27 0.21 -8.46 -2.49
CA TYR A 27 0.70 -8.07 -1.19
C TYR A 27 -0.16 -8.70 -0.11
N ILE A 28 0.40 -8.78 1.08
CA ILE A 28 -0.36 -9.29 2.21
C ILE A 28 -0.99 -8.09 2.89
N CYS A 29 -2.30 -8.15 3.07
CA CYS A 29 -3.03 -7.07 3.71
C CYS A 29 -3.08 -7.35 5.20
N ARG A 30 -2.54 -6.44 5.99
CA ARG A 30 -2.51 -6.59 7.44
C ARG A 30 -3.46 -5.58 8.05
N ILE A 31 -4.61 -6.03 8.49
CA ILE A 31 -5.61 -5.13 9.04
C ILE A 31 -5.12 -4.57 10.36
N SER A 32 -5.02 -3.27 10.44
CA SER A 32 -4.37 -2.63 11.56
C SER A 32 -5.21 -1.56 12.24
N HIS A 33 -6.48 -1.81 12.42
CA HIS A 33 -7.31 -0.85 13.11
C HIS A 33 -6.97 -0.89 14.61
N SER A 34 -7.49 0.05 15.35
CA SER A 34 -7.21 0.13 16.77
C SER A 34 -7.57 -1.16 17.46
N GLY A 35 -6.67 -1.65 18.25
CA GLY A 35 -6.91 -2.87 19.01
C GLY A 35 -6.65 -4.15 18.28
N SER A 36 -6.26 -4.08 17.02
CA SER A 36 -6.01 -5.33 16.29
C SER A 36 -4.62 -5.87 16.61
N ALA A 37 -4.45 -7.14 16.41
CA ALA A 37 -3.15 -7.77 16.66
C ALA A 37 -2.10 -7.26 15.70
N GLN A 38 -2.49 -6.97 14.47
CA GLN A 38 -1.53 -6.49 13.49
C GLN A 38 -1.02 -5.11 13.84
N ARG A 39 -1.83 -4.31 14.50
CA ARG A 39 -1.38 -2.98 14.91
C ARG A 39 -0.22 -3.09 15.91
N GLU A 40 -0.28 -4.09 16.78
CA GLU A 40 0.80 -4.28 17.74
C GLU A 40 2.09 -4.64 17.03
N ILE A 41 2.00 -5.47 16.01
CA ILE A 41 3.16 -5.86 15.25
C ILE A 41 3.72 -4.65 14.51
N MET A 42 2.85 -3.83 13.94
CA MET A 42 3.27 -2.64 13.24
C MET A 42 4.02 -1.70 14.17
N LEU A 43 3.52 -1.53 15.39
CA LEU A 43 4.18 -0.67 16.34
C LEU A 43 5.58 -1.18 16.69
N LYS A 44 5.73 -2.48 16.77
CA LYS A 44 7.04 -3.04 17.09
C LYS A 44 8.01 -2.87 15.93
N LEU A 45 7.52 -2.96 14.71
CA LEU A 45 8.38 -2.84 13.56
C LEU A 45 8.74 -1.40 13.24
N GLY A 46 7.77 -0.53 13.25
CA GLY A 46 8.00 0.83 12.80
C GLY A 46 8.00 1.89 13.88
N GLY A 47 7.41 1.57 15.00
CA GLY A 47 7.41 2.50 16.12
C GLY A 47 6.33 3.56 16.13
N GLN A 48 5.46 3.58 15.15
CA GLN A 48 4.40 4.58 15.11
C GLN A 48 3.04 3.94 14.90
N ALA A 49 2.03 4.50 15.54
CA ALA A 49 0.69 3.99 15.41
C ALA A 49 0.00 4.70 14.27
N GLN A 50 0.39 4.39 13.05
CA GLN A 50 -0.13 5.10 11.92
C GLN A 50 -0.17 4.19 10.70
N VAL A 51 -1.18 4.33 9.89
CA VAL A 51 -1.29 3.58 8.66
C VAL A 51 -1.43 4.58 7.52
N PRO A 52 -1.02 4.25 6.33
CA PRO A 52 -0.50 2.95 5.90
C PRO A 52 0.98 2.78 6.27
N PHE A 53 1.38 1.53 6.41
CA PHE A 53 2.76 1.21 6.71
C PHE A 53 3.14 0.06 5.78
N LEU A 54 4.16 0.25 4.98
CA LEU A 54 4.57 -0.74 3.99
C LEU A 54 5.82 -1.46 4.45
N VAL A 55 5.84 -2.77 4.27
CA VAL A 55 7.03 -3.57 4.50
C VAL A 55 7.33 -4.32 3.21
N ASP A 56 8.54 -4.14 2.70
CA ASP A 56 9.00 -4.88 1.54
C ASP A 56 10.12 -5.78 2.03
N GLN A 57 9.76 -7.02 2.34
CA GLN A 57 10.72 -7.92 2.93
C GLN A 57 11.87 -8.25 2.01
N ASP A 58 11.61 -8.35 0.73
CA ASP A 58 12.64 -8.73 -0.21
C ASP A 58 13.74 -7.68 -0.29
N ARG A 59 13.41 -6.43 -0.03
CA ARG A 59 14.38 -5.37 -0.10
C ARG A 59 14.72 -4.76 1.23
N GLY A 60 14.11 -5.26 2.28
CA GLY A 60 14.40 -4.76 3.63
C GLY A 60 13.92 -3.35 3.88
N VAL A 61 12.82 -2.95 3.27
CA VAL A 61 12.33 -1.59 3.38
C VAL A 61 11.06 -1.54 4.21
N MET A 62 10.97 -0.56 5.11
CA MET A 62 9.77 -0.32 5.88
C MET A 62 9.53 1.18 5.87
N MET A 63 8.31 1.60 5.62
CA MET A 63 8.04 3.04 5.58
C MET A 63 6.59 3.38 5.87
N TYR A 64 6.38 4.58 6.39
CA TYR A 64 5.06 5.13 6.60
C TYR A 64 4.81 6.17 5.51
N GLU A 65 3.70 6.85 5.55
CA GLU A 65 3.33 7.93 4.66
C GLU A 65 2.94 7.49 3.26
N SER A 66 1.68 7.67 2.96
CA SER A 66 1.11 7.16 1.71
C SER A 66 1.85 7.68 0.48
N ASP A 67 2.21 8.96 0.47
CA ASP A 67 2.86 9.50 -0.71
C ASP A 67 4.25 8.92 -0.91
N ASP A 68 4.96 8.71 0.19
CA ASP A 68 6.28 8.12 0.09
C ASP A 68 6.21 6.67 -0.35
N ILE A 69 5.21 5.96 0.14
CA ILE A 69 5.00 4.57 -0.23
C ILE A 69 4.70 4.50 -1.72
N ILE A 70 3.83 5.37 -2.20
CA ILE A 70 3.46 5.36 -3.60
C ILE A 70 4.68 5.65 -4.47
N GLU A 71 5.47 6.61 -4.08
CA GLU A 71 6.66 6.93 -4.84
C GLU A 71 7.62 5.74 -4.88
N TYR A 72 7.79 5.11 -3.73
CA TYR A 72 8.67 3.94 -3.65
C TYR A 72 8.18 2.83 -4.56
N LEU A 73 6.89 2.56 -4.54
CA LEU A 73 6.34 1.48 -5.34
C LEU A 73 6.49 1.78 -6.83
N GLN A 74 6.25 3.02 -7.22
CA GLN A 74 6.35 3.38 -8.62
C GLN A 74 7.78 3.34 -9.10
N LYS A 75 8.72 3.76 -8.28
CA LYS A 75 10.11 3.72 -8.68
C LYS A 75 10.66 2.32 -8.70
N THR A 76 10.27 1.52 -7.76
CA THR A 76 10.83 0.20 -7.62
C THR A 76 10.21 -0.82 -8.56
N TYR A 77 8.90 -0.75 -8.71
CA TYR A 77 8.17 -1.75 -9.46
C TYR A 77 7.49 -1.21 -10.72
N GLY A 78 7.40 0.09 -10.83
CA GLY A 78 6.73 0.67 -11.98
C GLY A 78 7.57 0.71 -13.21
N GLY A 79 8.82 1.02 -13.02
CA GLY A 79 9.74 1.01 -14.12
C GLY A 79 9.19 1.51 -15.43
N ASP A 80 9.17 0.69 -16.37
CA ASP A 80 8.77 1.07 -17.64
C ASP A 80 7.34 1.16 -17.80
N MET A 81 6.60 0.77 -16.85
CA MET A 81 5.20 0.75 -17.00
C MET A 81 4.62 2.09 -17.00
N SER A 82 5.35 3.06 -16.67
CA SER A 82 4.78 4.38 -16.56
C SER A 82 4.08 4.76 -17.84
N GLY A 83 4.51 4.27 -18.92
CA GLY A 83 3.90 4.66 -20.13
C GLY A 83 2.49 4.16 -20.31
N GLN A 84 2.12 3.16 -19.63
CA GLN A 84 0.85 2.68 -19.79
C GLN A 84 -0.07 3.09 -18.79
N SER A 85 0.41 3.59 -17.76
CA SER A 85 -0.44 3.98 -16.70
C SER A 85 -1.61 4.80 -17.05
N PRO A 86 -1.49 5.72 -17.88
CA PRO A 86 -2.58 6.61 -18.11
C PRO A 86 -3.83 5.90 -18.55
N ASP A 87 -3.67 4.99 -19.38
CA ASP A 87 -4.82 4.32 -19.87
C ASP A 87 -5.51 3.58 -18.80
N ILE A 88 -4.77 2.96 -18.01
CA ILE A 88 -5.36 2.21 -16.99
C ILE A 88 -6.05 3.05 -16.03
N SER A 89 -5.48 4.08 -15.65
CA SER A 89 -6.08 4.86 -14.62
C SER A 89 -7.37 5.41 -15.05
N VAL A 90 -7.51 5.67 -16.26
CA VAL A 90 -8.71 6.20 -16.65
C VAL A 90 -9.83 5.27 -16.41
N ASN A 91 -9.62 4.09 -16.57
CA ASN A 91 -10.67 3.21 -16.39
C ASN A 91 -10.90 2.78 -15.06
N LYS A 92 -10.11 3.08 -14.26
CA LYS A 92 -10.21 2.58 -13.03
C LYS A 92 -11.26 3.04 -12.42
N PRO A 93 -12.08 2.83 -12.26
CA PRO A 93 -13.05 3.27 -11.73
C PRO A 93 -13.19 3.32 -10.64
N GLN A 94 -13.57 3.70 -10.31
CA GLN A 94 -13.79 4.06 -9.26
C GLN A 94 -14.46 3.20 -8.51
N VAL A 95 -14.86 2.29 -8.76
CA VAL A 95 -15.59 1.59 -8.02
C VAL A 95 -15.12 0.44 -7.60
N CYS A 96 -15.06 0.06 -6.58
CA CYS A 96 -14.66 -1.01 -6.00
C CYS A 96 -15.71 -1.72 -5.46
N PRO A 97 -16.40 -2.27 -6.09
CA PRO A 97 -17.57 -2.88 -5.66
C PRO A 97 -17.42 -3.88 -4.64
N ILE A 98 -16.42 -4.43 -4.50
CA ILE A 98 -16.28 -5.37 -3.66
C ILE A 98 -16.10 -5.01 -2.44
N GLU A 99 -15.81 -4.01 -2.23
CA GLU A 99 -15.59 -3.62 -1.01
C GLU A 99 -16.63 -3.50 -0.34
#